data_7b62c9f672e8e422ef35ca8d043c04a0
#
_entry.id   7b62c9f672e8e422ef35ca8d043c04a0
#
_cell.length_a   1.000
_cell.length_b   1.000
_cell.length_c   1.000
_cell.angle_alpha   90.00
_cell.angle_beta   90.00
_cell.angle_gamma   90.00
#
_symmetry.space_group_name_H-M   'P 1'
#
loop_
_entity.id
_entity.type
_entity.pdbx_description
1 polymer ?
#
loop_
_entity_poly.entity_id
_entity_poly.type
_entity_poly.pdbx_seq_one_letter_code
_entity_poly.pdbx_strand_id
1 'polypeptide(L)'
;IDFLLKYAREANWNVVARAMQVLESSFVKKINDDGWHTLLAAAVDRNILVYDADAAAGQFTKRLISLMKTVMRRNGGGNAATAPGRLSDLYCSPEAIEDIRNWGVDQLDEVSRREIYTATDDGPAITRVFGVNLHDVFEFGDNQEYQTYFTSDLGGSLAAADVELVIGLDQGPNDSFVMPIKKEVEIYEDEGLHRHQRQGYYGWAEIGFGVLDNRRVLAGSF
;
A
#
# COMPACT_ATOMS: atom_id res chain seq x y z
N ILE A 1 -4.37 -19.04 17.81
CA ILE A 1 -3.15 -19.90 17.86
C ILE A 1 -3.22 -20.76 19.09
N ASP A 2 -3.07 -22.07 18.95
CA ASP A 2 -3.03 -23.03 20.06
C ASP A 2 -1.85 -23.98 19.92
N PHE A 3 -1.34 -24.46 21.04
CA PHE A 3 -0.25 -25.43 21.12
C PHE A 3 -0.36 -26.30 22.36
N LEU A 4 0.27 -27.48 22.34
CA LEU A 4 0.28 -28.38 23.48
C LEU A 4 1.17 -27.81 24.59
N LEU A 5 0.68 -27.85 25.84
CA LEU A 5 1.43 -27.42 27.04
C LEU A 5 2.80 -28.10 27.19
N LYS A 6 2.93 -29.33 26.69
CA LYS A 6 4.21 -30.05 26.65
C LYS A 6 5.29 -29.23 25.92
N TYR A 7 4.98 -28.63 24.76
CA TYR A 7 5.95 -27.85 24.01
C TYR A 7 6.33 -26.56 24.72
N ALA A 8 5.42 -25.93 25.45
CA ALA A 8 5.73 -24.75 26.24
C ALA A 8 6.70 -25.05 27.40
N ARG A 9 6.66 -26.29 27.96
CA ARG A 9 7.50 -26.67 29.08
C ARG A 9 8.85 -27.28 28.68
N GLU A 10 8.89 -28.00 27.57
CA GLU A 10 10.07 -28.80 27.14
C GLU A 10 10.90 -28.06 26.06
N ALA A 11 10.39 -27.02 25.46
CA ALA A 11 11.11 -26.28 24.42
C ALA A 11 12.24 -25.40 25.00
N ASN A 12 13.40 -25.45 24.37
CA ASN A 12 14.55 -24.58 24.72
C ASN A 12 14.36 -23.12 24.33
N TRP A 13 13.24 -22.76 23.71
CA TRP A 13 12.89 -21.43 23.28
C TRP A 13 11.46 -21.06 23.69
N ASN A 14 11.20 -19.78 23.86
CA ASN A 14 9.91 -19.31 24.35
C ASN A 14 8.84 -19.40 23.24
N VAL A 15 8.13 -20.54 23.21
CA VAL A 15 7.03 -20.81 22.25
C VAL A 15 5.90 -19.79 22.41
N VAL A 16 5.60 -19.40 23.64
CA VAL A 16 4.52 -18.44 23.94
C VAL A 16 4.83 -17.08 23.35
N ALA A 17 6.03 -16.55 23.58
CA ALA A 17 6.43 -15.25 23.01
C ALA A 17 6.40 -15.27 21.48
N ARG A 18 6.83 -16.38 20.87
CA ARG A 18 6.77 -16.52 19.41
C ARG A 18 5.35 -16.59 18.88
N ALA A 19 4.46 -17.31 19.57
CA ALA A 19 3.04 -17.36 19.21
C ALA A 19 2.39 -15.98 19.27
N MET A 20 2.69 -15.17 20.29
CA MET A 20 2.20 -13.81 20.42
C MET A 20 2.72 -12.91 19.29
N GLN A 21 4.00 -12.97 18.95
CA GLN A 21 4.57 -12.23 17.81
C GLN A 21 3.89 -12.58 16.48
N VAL A 22 3.62 -13.87 16.25
CA VAL A 22 2.92 -14.31 15.04
C VAL A 22 1.48 -13.78 15.01
N LEU A 23 0.81 -13.80 16.17
CA LEU A 23 -0.55 -13.28 16.28
C LEU A 23 -0.58 -11.76 16.00
N GLU A 24 0.30 -10.98 16.61
CA GLU A 24 0.43 -9.54 16.36
C GLU A 24 0.71 -9.24 14.89
N SER A 25 1.69 -9.92 14.28
CA SER A 25 2.02 -9.71 12.87
C SER A 25 0.86 -10.08 11.94
N SER A 26 0.06 -11.09 12.29
CA SER A 26 -1.14 -11.47 11.53
C SER A 26 -2.22 -10.39 11.60
N PHE A 27 -2.40 -9.73 12.75
CA PHE A 27 -3.32 -8.59 12.87
C PHE A 27 -2.85 -7.42 12.02
N VAL A 28 -1.57 -7.06 12.10
CA VAL A 28 -1.00 -5.97 11.29
C VAL A 28 -1.20 -6.24 9.80
N LYS A 29 -0.87 -7.48 9.35
CA LYS A 29 -1.10 -7.87 7.95
C LYS A 29 -2.57 -7.71 7.59
N LYS A 30 -3.49 -8.27 8.37
CA LYS A 30 -4.93 -8.21 8.09
C LYS A 30 -5.46 -6.78 8.01
N ILE A 31 -5.02 -5.89 8.90
CA ILE A 31 -5.41 -4.48 8.90
C ILE A 31 -4.90 -3.79 7.63
N ASN A 32 -3.65 -4.05 7.24
CA ASN A 32 -3.08 -3.51 6.02
C ASN A 32 -3.83 -4.01 4.78
N ASP A 33 -4.10 -5.31 4.69
CA ASP A 33 -4.83 -5.90 3.57
C ASP A 33 -6.24 -5.30 3.44
N ASP A 34 -6.98 -5.18 4.54
CA ASP A 34 -8.33 -4.59 4.52
C ASP A 34 -8.30 -3.11 4.09
N GLY A 35 -7.27 -2.36 4.51
CA GLY A 35 -7.03 -0.99 4.07
C GLY A 35 -6.76 -0.91 2.57
N TRP A 36 -5.84 -1.73 2.07
CA TRP A 36 -5.50 -1.76 0.65
C TRP A 36 -6.66 -2.25 -0.21
N HIS A 37 -7.37 -3.30 0.20
CA HIS A 37 -8.56 -3.78 -0.53
C HIS A 37 -9.61 -2.68 -0.69
N THR A 38 -9.82 -1.86 0.35
CA THR A 38 -10.76 -0.73 0.29
C THR A 38 -10.28 0.36 -0.68
N LEU A 39 -8.98 0.69 -0.66
CA LEU A 39 -8.39 1.67 -1.59
C LEU A 39 -8.42 1.19 -3.04
N LEU A 40 -8.09 -0.08 -3.27
CA LEU A 40 -8.11 -0.69 -4.60
C LEU A 40 -9.54 -0.75 -5.15
N ALA A 41 -10.53 -1.11 -4.33
CA ALA A 41 -11.92 -1.09 -4.73
C ALA A 41 -12.38 0.32 -5.15
N ALA A 42 -11.99 1.34 -4.38
CA ALA A 42 -12.31 2.73 -4.72
C ALA A 42 -11.61 3.19 -6.01
N ALA A 43 -10.40 2.70 -6.29
CA ALA A 43 -9.68 2.99 -7.52
C ALA A 43 -10.35 2.36 -8.75
N VAL A 44 -10.80 1.09 -8.63
CA VAL A 44 -11.54 0.39 -9.70
C VAL A 44 -12.89 1.06 -9.97
N ASP A 45 -13.62 1.45 -8.92
CA ASP A 45 -14.93 2.10 -9.02
C ASP A 45 -14.84 3.44 -9.81
N ARG A 46 -13.67 4.10 -9.77
CA ARG A 46 -13.39 5.28 -10.59
C ARG A 46 -13.27 4.99 -12.08
N ASN A 47 -12.92 3.78 -12.45
CA ASN A 47 -12.68 3.35 -13.83
C ASN A 47 -11.73 4.29 -14.61
N ILE A 48 -10.70 4.79 -13.94
CA ILE A 48 -9.67 5.65 -14.52
C ILE A 48 -8.33 4.96 -14.29
N LEU A 49 -7.68 4.56 -15.37
CA LEU A 49 -6.32 4.04 -15.38
C LEU A 49 -5.40 5.03 -16.09
N VAL A 50 -4.29 5.36 -15.46
CA VAL A 50 -3.25 6.21 -16.05
C VAL A 50 -2.05 5.36 -16.42
N TYR A 51 -1.62 5.46 -17.67
CA TYR A 51 -0.41 4.79 -18.15
C TYR A 51 0.30 5.65 -19.18
N ASP A 52 1.57 5.37 -19.41
CA ASP A 52 2.37 6.04 -20.44
C ASP A 52 2.37 5.17 -21.70
N ALA A 53 1.57 5.55 -22.70
CA ALA A 53 1.43 4.78 -23.93
C ALA A 53 2.70 4.77 -24.81
N ASP A 54 3.66 5.67 -24.54
CA ASP A 54 4.93 5.75 -25.29
C ASP A 54 6.06 4.98 -24.60
N ALA A 55 5.85 4.50 -23.38
CA ALA A 55 6.80 3.67 -22.64
C ALA A 55 6.69 2.19 -23.02
N ALA A 56 7.77 1.46 -22.88
CA ALA A 56 7.72 -0.01 -22.93
C ALA A 56 6.97 -0.55 -21.70
N ALA A 57 6.29 -1.67 -21.84
CA ALA A 57 5.64 -2.35 -20.71
C ALA A 57 6.68 -2.70 -19.64
N GLY A 58 6.34 -2.49 -18.38
CA GLY A 58 7.25 -2.69 -17.24
C GLY A 58 8.30 -1.59 -17.08
N GLN A 59 8.15 -0.42 -17.73
CA GLN A 59 9.07 0.69 -17.58
C GLN A 59 8.41 1.89 -16.88
N PHE A 60 8.83 2.16 -15.66
CA PHE A 60 8.36 3.31 -14.90
C PHE A 60 9.00 4.61 -15.39
N THR A 61 8.18 5.57 -15.85
CA THR A 61 8.66 6.82 -16.45
C THR A 61 8.30 8.06 -15.63
N LYS A 62 9.14 9.10 -15.74
CA LYS A 62 8.80 10.41 -15.17
C LYS A 62 7.51 11.00 -15.75
N ARG A 63 7.18 10.63 -16.99
CA ARG A 63 5.95 11.06 -17.67
C ARG A 63 4.72 10.46 -16.98
N LEU A 64 4.77 9.21 -16.53
CA LEU A 64 3.68 8.59 -15.77
C LEU A 64 3.34 9.40 -14.52
N ILE A 65 4.34 9.80 -13.73
CA ILE A 65 4.15 10.64 -12.54
C ILE A 65 3.48 11.99 -12.94
N SER A 66 3.96 12.61 -14.02
CA SER A 66 3.39 13.86 -14.51
C SER A 66 1.95 13.73 -14.98
N LEU A 67 1.62 12.61 -15.67
CA LEU A 67 0.26 12.28 -16.08
C LEU A 67 -0.64 12.07 -14.88
N MET A 68 -0.21 11.27 -13.90
CA MET A 68 -0.97 11.04 -12.67
C MET A 68 -1.25 12.35 -11.91
N LYS A 69 -0.26 13.24 -11.80
CA LYS A 69 -0.45 14.58 -11.19
C LYS A 69 -1.50 15.39 -11.95
N THR A 70 -1.47 15.36 -13.27
CA THR A 70 -2.39 16.12 -14.12
C THR A 70 -3.82 15.57 -14.01
N VAL A 71 -3.96 14.25 -14.05
CA VAL A 71 -5.27 13.59 -13.93
C VAL A 71 -5.84 13.79 -12.52
N MET A 72 -5.04 13.62 -11.48
CA MET A 72 -5.45 13.87 -10.09
C MET A 72 -5.96 15.32 -9.91
N ARG A 73 -5.23 16.29 -10.48
CA ARG A 73 -5.64 17.69 -10.41
C ARG A 73 -6.97 17.97 -11.11
N ARG A 74 -7.23 17.32 -12.24
CA ARG A 74 -8.51 17.43 -12.97
C ARG A 74 -9.64 16.74 -12.23
N ASN A 75 -9.39 15.59 -11.65
CA ASN A 75 -10.38 14.79 -10.92
C ASN A 75 -10.83 15.44 -9.61
N GLY A 76 -9.99 16.23 -8.98
CA GLY A 76 -10.28 16.91 -7.72
C GLY A 76 -11.41 17.95 -7.76
N GLY A 77 -12.05 18.11 -8.91
CA GLY A 77 -13.14 19.06 -9.11
C GLY A 77 -12.61 20.46 -9.46
N GLY A 78 -12.90 20.92 -10.67
CA GLY A 78 -12.47 22.23 -11.18
C GLY A 78 -13.23 23.43 -10.63
N ASN A 79 -14.04 23.25 -9.58
CA ASN A 79 -14.83 24.33 -8.99
C ASN A 79 -14.02 25.03 -7.89
N ALA A 80 -14.10 26.34 -7.83
CA ALA A 80 -13.43 27.16 -6.82
C ALA A 80 -13.83 26.85 -5.38
N ALA A 81 -14.94 26.14 -5.18
CA ALA A 81 -15.40 25.70 -3.86
C ALA A 81 -14.74 24.40 -3.36
N THR A 82 -14.07 23.65 -4.23
CA THR A 82 -13.42 22.38 -3.88
C THR A 82 -11.91 22.52 -4.12
N ALA A 83 -11.10 22.15 -3.15
CA ALA A 83 -9.65 22.16 -3.32
C ALA A 83 -9.26 21.24 -4.50
N PRO A 84 -8.40 21.71 -5.44
CA PRO A 84 -7.94 20.89 -6.54
C PRO A 84 -7.19 19.68 -6.01
N GLY A 85 -7.39 18.51 -6.62
CA GLY A 85 -6.65 17.30 -6.27
C GLY A 85 -5.14 17.49 -6.44
N ARG A 86 -4.38 16.98 -5.50
CA ARG A 86 -2.92 17.00 -5.51
C ARG A 86 -2.38 15.61 -5.23
N LEU A 87 -1.68 15.04 -6.18
CA LEU A 87 -0.95 13.81 -5.92
C LEU A 87 0.11 14.09 -4.85
N SER A 88 -0.09 13.59 -3.65
CA SER A 88 0.82 13.75 -2.52
C SER A 88 1.69 12.51 -2.35
N ASP A 89 1.10 11.33 -2.49
CA ASP A 89 1.73 10.04 -2.22
C ASP A 89 1.50 9.08 -3.39
N LEU A 90 2.54 8.36 -3.74
CA LEU A 90 2.54 7.37 -4.80
C LEU A 90 3.07 6.05 -4.24
N TYR A 91 2.25 5.03 -4.33
CA TYR A 91 2.57 3.67 -3.91
C TYR A 91 2.86 2.86 -5.17
N CYS A 92 4.02 2.27 -5.22
CA CYS A 92 4.52 1.54 -6.39
C CYS A 92 5.34 0.33 -5.95
N SER A 93 5.63 -0.55 -6.89
CA SER A 93 6.48 -1.71 -6.66
C SER A 93 7.95 -1.33 -6.44
N PRO A 94 8.77 -2.22 -5.89
CA PRO A 94 10.22 -2.04 -5.82
C PRO A 94 10.90 -1.86 -7.19
N GLU A 95 10.33 -2.47 -8.23
CA GLU A 95 10.79 -2.38 -9.62
C GLU A 95 10.68 -0.95 -10.16
N ALA A 96 9.60 -0.24 -9.83
CA ALA A 96 9.48 1.20 -10.15
C ALA A 96 10.61 2.04 -9.52
N ILE A 97 11.02 1.68 -8.30
CA ILE A 97 12.12 2.35 -7.62
C ILE A 97 13.46 2.02 -8.28
N GLU A 98 13.64 0.79 -8.79
CA GLU A 98 14.79 0.42 -9.59
C GLU A 98 14.88 1.26 -10.86
N ASP A 99 13.79 1.41 -11.59
CA ASP A 99 13.72 2.26 -12.78
C ASP A 99 14.10 3.70 -12.47
N ILE A 100 13.61 4.26 -11.36
CA ILE A 100 13.97 5.62 -10.93
C ILE A 100 15.48 5.74 -10.68
N ARG A 101 16.13 4.73 -10.13
CA ARG A 101 17.59 4.71 -9.93
C ARG A 101 18.34 4.68 -11.26
N ASN A 102 17.74 4.08 -12.28
CA ASN A 102 18.31 3.96 -13.62
C ASN A 102 18.06 5.20 -14.49
N TRP A 103 17.27 6.17 -14.04
CA TRP A 103 17.06 7.41 -14.79
C TRP A 103 18.39 8.17 -14.97
N GLY A 104 18.76 8.43 -16.21
CA GLY A 104 20.00 9.07 -16.57
C GLY A 104 20.08 10.52 -16.12
N VAL A 105 21.31 11.05 -16.12
CA VAL A 105 21.60 12.46 -15.78
C VAL A 105 20.81 13.43 -16.68
N ASP A 106 20.59 13.03 -17.93
CA ASP A 106 19.84 13.83 -18.92
C ASP A 106 18.33 13.88 -18.65
N GLN A 107 17.84 12.98 -17.81
CA GLN A 107 16.42 12.88 -17.44
C GLN A 107 16.09 13.61 -16.14
N LEU A 108 17.07 13.90 -15.32
CA LEU A 108 16.92 14.52 -14.00
C LEU A 108 17.68 15.82 -13.94
N ASP A 109 17.00 16.91 -13.59
CA ASP A 109 17.66 18.16 -13.23
C ASP A 109 18.34 18.05 -11.85
N GLU A 110 19.21 18.99 -11.51
CA GLU A 110 20.00 18.96 -10.27
C GLU A 110 19.11 18.98 -9.01
N VAL A 111 17.96 19.64 -9.08
CA VAL A 111 17.01 19.74 -7.97
C VAL A 111 16.35 18.38 -7.75
N SER A 112 15.86 17.75 -8.81
CA SER A 112 15.23 16.42 -8.74
C SER A 112 16.22 15.35 -8.31
N ARG A 113 17.48 15.41 -8.74
CA ARG A 113 18.55 14.52 -8.24
C ARG A 113 18.76 14.65 -6.74
N ARG A 114 18.78 15.86 -6.22
CA ARG A 114 18.94 16.10 -4.79
C ARG A 114 17.74 15.58 -3.99
N GLU A 115 16.53 15.72 -4.52
CA GLU A 115 15.30 15.21 -3.94
C GLU A 115 15.29 13.66 -3.87
N ILE A 116 15.70 13.01 -4.95
CA ILE A 116 15.71 11.55 -5.08
C ILE A 116 16.78 10.90 -4.22
N TYR A 117 17.99 11.49 -4.15
CA TYR A 117 19.13 10.90 -3.46
C TYR A 117 19.36 11.53 -2.08
N THR A 118 18.34 12.02 -1.41
CA THR A 118 18.48 12.44 -0.01
C THR A 118 18.81 11.21 0.84
N ALA A 119 20.01 11.21 1.42
CA ALA A 119 20.44 10.14 2.32
C ALA A 119 19.58 10.14 3.58
N THR A 120 19.00 8.99 3.92
CA THR A 120 18.45 8.71 5.23
C THR A 120 19.46 7.89 6.04
N ASP A 121 19.31 7.82 7.36
CA ASP A 121 20.22 7.06 8.24
C ASP A 121 20.33 5.57 7.85
N ASP A 122 19.33 5.02 7.16
CA ASP A 122 19.30 3.62 6.65
C ASP A 122 19.84 3.46 5.22
N GLY A 123 20.45 4.50 4.65
CA GLY A 123 21.02 4.47 3.29
C GLY A 123 20.23 5.33 2.28
N PRO A 124 20.61 5.32 1.00
CA PRO A 124 19.97 6.12 -0.03
C PRO A 124 18.58 5.56 -0.35
N ALA A 125 17.57 6.01 0.36
CA ALA A 125 16.18 5.73 0.05
C ALA A 125 15.63 6.78 -0.93
N ILE A 126 14.97 6.35 -1.99
CA ILE A 126 14.21 7.24 -2.86
C ILE A 126 12.88 7.49 -2.17
N THR A 127 12.78 8.65 -1.52
CA THR A 127 11.59 8.99 -0.74
C THR A 127 10.67 9.97 -1.43
N ARG A 128 11.20 10.74 -2.39
CA ARG A 128 10.43 11.80 -3.05
C ARG A 128 10.90 12.07 -4.46
N VAL A 129 9.94 12.23 -5.39
CA VAL A 129 10.21 12.58 -6.80
C VAL A 129 9.17 13.61 -7.25
N PHE A 130 9.62 14.73 -7.83
CA PHE A 130 8.76 15.82 -8.32
C PHE A 130 7.73 16.31 -7.29
N GLY A 131 8.10 16.33 -6.00
CA GLY A 131 7.23 16.75 -4.91
C GLY A 131 6.14 15.74 -4.55
N VAL A 132 6.27 14.48 -4.96
CA VAL A 132 5.43 13.35 -4.60
C VAL A 132 6.22 12.39 -3.72
N ASN A 133 5.68 12.00 -2.59
CA ASN A 133 6.30 10.99 -1.74
C ASN A 133 6.13 9.61 -2.39
N LEU A 134 7.20 8.82 -2.39
CA LEU A 134 7.20 7.45 -2.91
C LEU A 134 7.19 6.46 -1.76
N HIS A 135 6.36 5.46 -1.90
CA HIS A 135 6.26 4.34 -0.96
C HIS A 135 6.36 3.05 -1.76
N ASP A 136 7.30 2.19 -1.41
CA ASP A 136 7.39 0.87 -2.01
C ASP A 136 6.40 -0.09 -1.34
N VAL A 137 5.67 -0.81 -2.18
CA VAL A 137 4.73 -1.84 -1.78
C VAL A 137 4.99 -3.06 -2.67
N PHE A 138 5.58 -4.07 -2.07
CA PHE A 138 5.99 -5.29 -2.77
C PHE A 138 4.83 -5.97 -3.51
N GLU A 139 3.66 -5.93 -2.93
CA GLU A 139 2.46 -6.60 -3.41
C GLU A 139 1.83 -5.95 -4.67
N PHE A 140 2.39 -4.83 -5.16
CA PHE A 140 1.97 -4.19 -6.42
C PHE A 140 2.71 -4.67 -7.66
N GLY A 141 3.78 -5.44 -7.47
CA GLY A 141 4.53 -6.06 -8.57
C GLY A 141 3.69 -7.01 -9.40
N ASP A 142 4.19 -7.37 -10.59
CA ASP A 142 3.49 -8.30 -11.48
C ASP A 142 3.22 -9.64 -10.80
N ASN A 143 1.98 -10.15 -10.97
CA ASN A 143 1.47 -11.37 -10.34
C ASN A 143 1.53 -11.41 -8.79
N GLN A 144 1.67 -10.25 -8.13
CA GLN A 144 1.63 -10.15 -6.67
C GLN A 144 0.19 -9.99 -6.14
N GLU A 145 0.05 -10.07 -4.80
CA GLU A 145 -1.24 -10.19 -4.11
C GLU A 145 -2.20 -9.04 -4.47
N TYR A 146 -1.77 -7.78 -4.39
CA TYR A 146 -2.67 -6.64 -4.63
C TYR A 146 -2.93 -6.37 -6.11
N GLN A 147 -1.95 -6.64 -6.98
CA GLN A 147 -2.15 -6.54 -8.42
C GLN A 147 -3.16 -7.61 -8.89
N THR A 148 -3.03 -8.85 -8.39
CA THR A 148 -3.95 -9.95 -8.68
C THR A 148 -5.35 -9.65 -8.14
N TYR A 149 -5.47 -9.15 -6.92
CA TYR A 149 -6.73 -8.74 -6.34
C TYR A 149 -7.41 -7.62 -7.16
N PHE A 150 -6.63 -6.61 -7.57
CA PHE A 150 -7.12 -5.51 -8.40
C PHE A 150 -7.69 -6.00 -9.74
N THR A 151 -7.00 -6.91 -10.42
CA THR A 151 -7.39 -7.39 -11.76
C THR A 151 -8.44 -8.49 -11.71
N SER A 152 -8.22 -9.52 -10.89
CA SER A 152 -9.05 -10.74 -10.90
C SER A 152 -10.31 -10.62 -10.05
N ASP A 153 -10.19 -10.07 -8.84
CA ASP A 153 -11.32 -10.04 -7.90
C ASP A 153 -12.17 -8.79 -8.09
N LEU A 154 -11.55 -7.64 -8.33
CA LEU A 154 -12.25 -6.38 -8.52
C LEU A 154 -12.59 -6.08 -9.99
N GLY A 155 -12.01 -6.82 -10.93
CA GLY A 155 -12.23 -6.60 -12.36
C GLY A 155 -11.58 -5.31 -12.89
N GLY A 156 -10.56 -4.80 -12.22
CA GLY A 156 -9.78 -3.66 -12.69
C GLY A 156 -8.99 -4.02 -13.94
N SER A 157 -8.79 -3.05 -14.82
CA SER A 157 -8.01 -3.25 -16.05
C SER A 157 -6.64 -2.61 -15.89
N LEU A 158 -5.60 -3.28 -16.37
CA LEU A 158 -4.26 -2.73 -16.54
C LEU A 158 -4.01 -2.42 -18.04
N ALA A 159 -2.98 -1.62 -18.33
CA ALA A 159 -2.69 -1.17 -19.70
C ALA A 159 -2.27 -2.32 -20.64
N ALA A 160 -1.60 -3.34 -20.12
CA ALA A 160 -1.14 -4.53 -20.84
C ALA A 160 -1.05 -5.72 -19.88
N ALA A 161 -0.69 -6.89 -20.41
CA ALA A 161 -0.18 -7.99 -19.60
C ALA A 161 1.25 -7.66 -19.12
N ASP A 162 1.66 -8.29 -18.04
CA ASP A 162 3.01 -8.17 -17.47
C ASP A 162 3.40 -6.72 -17.08
N VAL A 163 2.42 -5.92 -16.64
CA VAL A 163 2.61 -4.58 -16.10
C VAL A 163 2.27 -4.52 -14.63
N GLU A 164 2.86 -3.57 -13.95
CA GLU A 164 2.71 -3.40 -12.52
C GLU A 164 1.68 -2.34 -12.16
N LEU A 165 1.14 -2.46 -10.96
CA LEU A 165 0.14 -1.55 -10.43
C LEU A 165 0.81 -0.39 -9.68
N VAL A 166 0.25 0.80 -9.85
CA VAL A 166 0.63 2.01 -9.11
C VAL A 166 -0.62 2.69 -8.57
N ILE A 167 -0.59 3.06 -7.32
CA ILE A 167 -1.70 3.81 -6.69
C ILE A 167 -1.22 5.18 -6.23
N GLY A 168 -1.89 6.20 -6.74
CA GLY A 168 -1.68 7.58 -6.33
C GLY A 168 -2.77 8.06 -5.39
N LEU A 169 -2.38 8.69 -4.28
CA LEU A 169 -3.30 9.23 -3.30
C LEU A 169 -3.11 10.74 -3.13
N ASP A 170 -4.22 11.43 -2.85
CA ASP A 170 -4.25 12.79 -2.33
C ASP A 170 -4.63 12.75 -0.85
N GLN A 171 -3.65 12.82 0.02
CA GLN A 171 -3.86 12.80 1.47
C GLN A 171 -4.04 14.22 2.08
N GLY A 172 -4.11 15.25 1.23
CA GLY A 172 -4.26 16.62 1.70
C GLY A 172 -5.57 16.92 2.44
N PRO A 173 -6.74 16.49 1.95
CA PRO A 173 -8.00 16.61 2.69
C PRO A 173 -8.11 15.57 3.79
N ASN A 174 -8.35 16.01 5.03
CA ASN A 174 -8.43 15.14 6.21
C ASN A 174 -9.66 14.22 6.26
N ASP A 175 -10.60 14.39 5.33
CA ASP A 175 -11.88 13.67 5.29
C ASP A 175 -12.03 12.72 4.10
N SER A 176 -10.98 12.53 3.29
CA SER A 176 -11.07 11.66 2.12
C SER A 176 -10.98 10.18 2.48
N PHE A 177 -10.23 9.85 3.50
CA PHE A 177 -9.99 8.48 3.98
C PHE A 177 -10.29 8.41 5.46
N VAL A 178 -11.03 7.39 5.87
CA VAL A 178 -11.41 7.20 7.27
C VAL A 178 -11.09 5.77 7.72
N MET A 179 -10.56 5.67 8.93
CA MET A 179 -10.33 4.40 9.60
C MET A 179 -11.04 4.44 10.96
N PRO A 180 -12.35 4.16 11.02
CA PRO A 180 -13.06 4.09 12.29
C PRO A 180 -12.56 2.90 13.10
N ILE A 181 -12.06 3.18 14.30
CA ILE A 181 -11.63 2.18 15.27
C ILE A 181 -12.67 2.15 16.38
N LYS A 182 -13.44 1.07 16.46
CA LYS A 182 -14.37 0.85 17.57
C LYS A 182 -13.70 0.12 18.72
N LYS A 183 -12.82 -0.83 18.37
CA LYS A 183 -12.04 -1.59 19.33
C LYS A 183 -10.66 -1.87 18.76
N GLU A 184 -9.63 -1.54 19.51
CA GLU A 184 -8.25 -1.89 19.21
C GLU A 184 -8.00 -3.40 19.35
N VAL A 185 -6.86 -3.87 18.89
CA VAL A 185 -6.48 -5.28 19.00
C VAL A 185 -6.31 -5.63 20.47
N GLU A 186 -7.12 -6.57 20.95
CA GLU A 186 -7.02 -7.15 22.30
C GLU A 186 -6.76 -8.65 22.16
N ILE A 187 -5.82 -9.16 22.96
CA ILE A 187 -5.42 -10.56 22.94
C ILE A 187 -5.79 -11.17 24.30
N TYR A 188 -6.42 -12.33 24.24
CA TYR A 188 -6.88 -13.08 25.40
C TYR A 188 -6.35 -14.51 25.38
N GLU A 189 -6.16 -15.07 26.58
CA GLU A 189 -5.89 -16.49 26.72
C GLU A 189 -7.21 -17.27 26.67
N ASP A 190 -7.19 -18.41 25.99
CA ASP A 190 -8.33 -19.33 25.93
C ASP A 190 -8.23 -20.36 27.06
N GLU A 191 -8.88 -20.09 28.18
CA GLU A 191 -8.91 -20.98 29.36
C GLU A 191 -9.60 -22.32 29.07
N GLY A 192 -10.48 -22.38 28.06
CA GLY A 192 -11.19 -23.59 27.67
C GLY A 192 -10.26 -24.70 27.15
N LEU A 193 -9.12 -24.34 26.60
CA LEU A 193 -8.12 -25.25 26.05
C LEU A 193 -7.31 -25.96 27.13
N HIS A 194 -7.25 -25.45 28.35
CA HIS A 194 -6.52 -26.09 29.45
C HIS A 194 -7.01 -27.49 29.78
N ARG A 195 -8.31 -27.76 29.60
CA ARG A 195 -8.89 -29.07 29.79
C ARG A 195 -8.30 -30.14 28.84
N HIS A 196 -7.78 -29.71 27.71
CA HIS A 196 -7.17 -30.54 26.68
C HIS A 196 -5.64 -30.52 26.71
N GLN A 197 -5.04 -30.02 27.81
CA GLN A 197 -3.59 -29.82 27.94
C GLN A 197 -3.00 -28.98 26.80
N ARG A 198 -3.81 -27.99 26.32
CA ARG A 198 -3.42 -27.02 25.34
C ARG A 198 -3.44 -25.65 25.97
N GLN A 199 -2.62 -24.76 25.44
CA GLN A 199 -2.66 -23.32 25.71
C GLN A 199 -2.87 -22.61 24.38
N GLY A 200 -3.75 -21.64 24.36
CA GLY A 200 -4.05 -20.88 23.16
C GLY A 200 -4.33 -19.43 23.47
N TYR A 201 -4.13 -18.63 22.46
CA TYR A 201 -4.41 -17.20 22.49
C TYR A 201 -5.28 -16.85 21.30
N TYR A 202 -6.28 -16.03 21.53
CA TYR A 202 -7.10 -15.44 20.49
C TYR A 202 -7.12 -13.93 20.64
N GLY A 203 -7.27 -13.25 19.54
CA GLY A 203 -7.41 -11.81 19.56
C GLY A 203 -8.52 -11.37 18.63
N TRP A 204 -9.07 -10.20 18.89
CA TRP A 204 -10.06 -9.58 18.05
C TRP A 204 -9.91 -8.05 18.05
N ALA A 205 -10.37 -7.44 16.97
CA ALA A 205 -10.40 -6.00 16.80
C ALA A 205 -11.65 -5.64 15.98
N GLU A 206 -12.15 -4.45 16.17
CA GLU A 206 -13.23 -3.89 15.36
C GLU A 206 -12.71 -2.59 14.71
N ILE A 207 -12.13 -2.74 13.54
CA ILE A 207 -11.54 -1.67 12.74
C ILE A 207 -12.19 -1.71 11.36
N GLY A 208 -12.59 -0.57 10.85
CA GLY A 208 -13.12 -0.45 9.50
C GLY A 208 -12.27 0.49 8.66
N PHE A 209 -12.46 0.44 7.36
CA PHE A 209 -11.84 1.36 6.41
C PHE A 209 -12.91 1.92 5.48
N GLY A 210 -12.76 3.18 5.08
CA GLY A 210 -13.68 3.80 4.16
C GLY A 210 -13.02 4.90 3.34
N VAL A 211 -13.39 4.97 2.07
CA VAL A 211 -13.02 6.08 1.18
C VAL A 211 -14.25 6.94 0.97
N LEU A 212 -14.26 8.14 1.52
CA LEU A 212 -15.39 9.08 1.42
C LEU A 212 -15.36 9.86 0.11
N ASP A 213 -14.18 10.16 -0.41
CA ASP A 213 -13.99 10.83 -1.71
C ASP A 213 -13.03 10.01 -2.59
N ASN A 214 -13.60 9.16 -3.45
CA ASN A 214 -12.83 8.33 -4.37
C ASN A 214 -12.10 9.12 -5.46
N ARG A 215 -12.38 10.42 -5.64
CA ARG A 215 -11.63 11.32 -6.54
C ARG A 215 -10.19 11.53 -6.10
N ARG A 216 -9.87 11.17 -4.86
CA ARG A 216 -8.55 11.27 -4.26
C ARG A 216 -7.70 10.02 -4.40
N VAL A 217 -8.25 8.99 -5.05
CA VAL A 217 -7.53 7.74 -5.39
C VAL A 217 -7.40 7.66 -6.90
N LEU A 218 -6.24 7.25 -7.39
CA LEU A 218 -5.98 7.11 -8.83
C LEU A 218 -5.12 5.88 -9.06
N ALA A 219 -5.60 4.98 -9.93
CA ALA A 219 -4.81 3.85 -10.39
C ALA A 219 -3.96 4.20 -11.61
N GLY A 220 -2.77 3.66 -11.67
CA GLY A 220 -1.89 3.68 -12.82
C GLY A 220 -1.22 2.33 -13.05
N SER A 221 -0.62 2.15 -14.21
CA SER A 221 0.18 0.96 -14.55
C SER A 221 1.37 1.33 -15.41
N PHE A 222 2.43 0.53 -15.34
CA PHE A 222 3.65 0.70 -16.15
C PHE A 222 4.26 -0.62 -16.56
#